data_b4a1ba9f2b745d67f2ca3f2ee4af32e3
#
_entry.id   b4a1ba9f2b745d67f2ca3f2ee4af32e3
#
_cell.length_a   1.000
_cell.length_b   1.000
_cell.length_c   1.000
_cell.angle_alpha   90.00
_cell.angle_beta   90.00
_cell.angle_gamma   90.00
#
_symmetry.space_group_name_H-M   'P 1'
#
loop_
_entity.id
_entity.type
_entity.pdbx_description
1 polymer ?
#
loop_
_entity_poly.entity_id
_entity_poly.type
_entity_poly.pdbx_seq_one_letter_code
_entity_poly.pdbx_strand_id
1 'polypeptide(L)'
;MNPYNHTRSIARTTIDDVLSYISTQASQQDMAKIVDAYRFRQDSLRRSAKAQFSKGDTVTWHNSRTGTQMSGSIAKINQKSIDVRTAQGIWRVGASLLKRA
;
A
#
# COMPACT_ATOMS: atom_id res chain seq x y z
N MET A 1 -28.54 -0.66 -8.42
CA MET A 1 -27.48 -1.04 -9.19
C MET A 1 -26.31 -0.10 -9.11
N ASN A 2 -25.14 -0.61 -9.10
CA ASN A 2 -23.95 0.21 -9.01
C ASN A 2 -23.65 0.78 -10.40
N PRO A 3 -23.64 2.08 -10.55
CA PRO A 3 -23.40 2.67 -11.86
C PRO A 3 -22.00 2.39 -12.39
N TYR A 4 -21.10 1.96 -11.53
CA TYR A 4 -19.76 1.66 -11.99
C TYR A 4 -19.63 0.23 -12.46
N ASN A 5 -20.77 -0.51 -12.43
CA ASN A 5 -20.64 -1.88 -12.68
C ASN A 5 -21.44 -2.36 -13.78
N HIS A 6 -21.98 -1.51 -14.57
CA HIS A 6 -22.75 -1.97 -15.51
C HIS A 6 -22.02 -2.31 -16.62
N THR A 7 -21.68 -2.78 -16.81
CA THR A 7 -21.23 -3.14 -17.77
C THR A 7 -20.66 -4.05 -17.90
N ARG A 8 -20.78 -4.38 -17.96
CA ARG A 8 -20.40 -5.07 -18.20
C ARG A 8 -19.66 -5.31 -18.98
N SER A 9 -19.65 -5.55 -19.46
CA SER A 9 -18.97 -5.69 -20.37
C SER A 9 -17.88 -5.13 -20.39
N ILE A 10 -17.63 -4.65 -19.65
CA ILE A 10 -16.67 -4.00 -19.67
C ILE A 10 -15.51 -4.51 -19.40
N ALA A 11 -14.62 -4.31 -20.05
CA ALA A 11 -13.32 -4.65 -19.84
C ALA A 11 -12.85 -4.18 -18.54
N ARG A 12 -11.98 -4.86 -17.89
CA ARG A 12 -11.43 -4.39 -16.70
C ARG A 12 -10.61 -3.17 -16.95
N THR A 13 -10.72 -2.21 -16.07
CA THR A 13 -9.87 -1.04 -16.07
C THR A 13 -8.48 -1.43 -15.61
N THR A 14 -7.48 -1.13 -16.38
CA THR A 14 -6.10 -1.41 -16.01
C THR A 14 -5.52 -0.22 -15.29
N ILE A 15 -4.39 -0.44 -14.64
CA ILE A 15 -3.68 0.67 -13.98
C ILE A 15 -3.24 1.72 -15.02
N ASP A 16 -2.88 1.29 -16.20
CA ASP A 16 -2.49 2.23 -17.24
C ASP A 16 -3.65 3.14 -17.66
N ASP A 17 -4.85 2.59 -17.68
CA ASP A 17 -6.05 3.39 -17.96
C ASP A 17 -6.26 4.45 -16.89
N VAL A 18 -6.07 4.08 -15.63
CA VAL A 18 -6.21 5.01 -14.52
C VAL A 18 -5.17 6.11 -14.61
N LEU A 19 -3.93 5.74 -14.85
CA LEU A 19 -2.85 6.72 -14.94
C LEU A 19 -3.07 7.68 -16.12
N SER A 20 -3.54 7.15 -17.23
CA SER A 20 -3.82 7.97 -18.39
C SER A 20 -4.95 8.96 -18.12
N TYR A 21 -6.01 8.50 -17.46
CA TYR A 21 -7.12 9.38 -17.12
C TYR A 21 -6.66 10.52 -16.21
N ILE A 22 -5.88 10.20 -15.20
CA ILE A 22 -5.37 11.20 -14.27
C ILE A 22 -4.48 12.20 -14.98
N SER A 23 -3.64 11.73 -15.89
CA SER A 23 -2.67 12.58 -16.56
C SER A 23 -3.29 13.51 -17.61
N THR A 24 -4.39 13.09 -18.23
CA THR A 24 -4.87 13.80 -19.40
C THR A 24 -6.30 14.30 -19.31
N GLN A 25 -7.12 13.75 -18.44
CA GLN A 25 -8.55 14.07 -18.46
C GLN A 25 -9.13 14.54 -17.14
N ALA A 26 -8.53 14.19 -16.03
CA ALA A 26 -9.09 14.51 -14.73
C ALA A 26 -9.15 16.02 -14.51
N SER A 27 -10.32 16.50 -14.09
CA SER A 27 -10.48 17.90 -13.71
C SER A 27 -9.91 18.15 -12.32
N GLN A 28 -9.87 19.42 -11.92
CA GLN A 28 -9.41 19.76 -10.58
C GLN A 28 -10.30 19.10 -9.52
N GLN A 29 -11.61 19.07 -9.76
CA GLN A 29 -12.52 18.39 -8.83
C GLN A 29 -12.30 16.90 -8.82
N ASP A 30 -12.05 16.32 -9.99
CA ASP A 30 -11.73 14.89 -10.07
C ASP A 30 -10.48 14.57 -9.29
N MET A 31 -9.46 15.43 -9.39
CA MET A 31 -8.20 15.20 -8.68
C MET A 31 -8.42 15.16 -7.18
N ALA A 32 -9.28 16.03 -6.65
CA ALA A 32 -9.59 16.01 -5.22
C ALA A 32 -10.22 14.68 -4.81
N LYS A 33 -11.14 14.17 -5.63
CA LYS A 33 -11.77 12.89 -5.37
C LYS A 33 -10.80 11.73 -5.48
N ILE A 34 -9.89 11.82 -6.44
CA ILE A 34 -8.87 10.80 -6.63
C ILE A 34 -7.94 10.73 -5.42
N VAL A 35 -7.54 11.89 -4.90
CA VAL A 35 -6.69 11.93 -3.71
C VAL A 35 -7.39 11.30 -2.51
N ASP A 36 -8.66 11.60 -2.32
CA ASP A 36 -9.42 11.02 -1.21
C ASP A 36 -9.51 9.50 -1.35
N ALA A 37 -9.81 9.03 -2.55
CA ALA A 37 -9.90 7.60 -2.81
C ALA A 37 -8.55 6.91 -2.58
N TYR A 38 -7.48 7.55 -3.01
CA TYR A 38 -6.13 7.05 -2.83
C TYR A 38 -5.82 6.89 -1.34
N ARG A 39 -6.12 7.91 -0.55
CA ARG A 39 -5.86 7.86 0.89
C ARG A 39 -6.67 6.79 1.57
N PHE A 40 -7.94 6.68 1.19
CA PHE A 40 -8.80 5.64 1.74
C PHE A 40 -8.24 4.25 1.46
N ARG A 41 -7.80 4.02 0.23
CA ARG A 41 -7.23 2.73 -0.16
C ARG A 41 -5.94 2.45 0.57
N GLN A 42 -5.08 3.47 0.72
CA GLN A 42 -3.84 3.32 1.46
C GLN A 42 -4.09 2.91 2.90
N ASP A 43 -5.07 3.54 3.55
CA ASP A 43 -5.42 3.20 4.92
C ASP A 43 -5.97 1.78 5.02
N SER A 44 -6.80 1.39 4.06
CA SER A 44 -7.35 0.05 4.01
C SER A 44 -6.26 -1.01 3.88
N LEU A 45 -5.31 -0.77 2.97
CA LEU A 45 -4.19 -1.69 2.78
C LEU A 45 -3.32 -1.79 4.02
N ARG A 46 -3.08 -0.66 4.69
CA ARG A 46 -2.30 -0.67 5.92
C ARG A 46 -2.97 -1.48 7.00
N ARG A 47 -4.27 -1.30 7.19
CA ARG A 47 -5.01 -2.06 8.19
C ARG A 47 -5.00 -3.55 7.89
N SER A 48 -5.20 -3.91 6.64
CA SER A 48 -5.18 -5.32 6.24
C SER A 48 -3.80 -5.94 6.45
N ALA A 49 -2.77 -5.21 6.08
CA ALA A 49 -1.40 -5.71 6.22
C ALA A 49 -1.05 -5.89 7.70
N LYS A 50 -1.40 -4.92 8.54
CA LYS A 50 -1.12 -5.01 9.97
C LYS A 50 -1.81 -6.20 10.61
N ALA A 51 -3.01 -6.53 10.16
CA ALA A 51 -3.76 -7.64 10.72
C ALA A 51 -3.08 -8.98 10.46
N GLN A 52 -2.18 -9.04 9.50
CA GLN A 52 -1.49 -10.28 9.15
C GLN A 52 -0.22 -10.49 9.95
N PHE A 53 0.22 -9.51 10.70
CA PHE A 53 1.51 -9.58 11.38
C PHE A 53 1.35 -9.53 12.89
N SER A 54 2.30 -10.17 13.57
CA SER A 54 2.38 -10.16 15.01
C SER A 54 3.79 -9.83 15.45
N LYS A 55 3.92 -9.27 16.64
CA LYS A 55 5.23 -8.99 17.22
C LYS A 55 6.04 -10.27 17.25
N GLY A 56 7.27 -10.18 16.80
CA GLY A 56 8.16 -11.33 16.73
C GLY A 56 8.21 -12.03 15.39
N ASP A 57 7.27 -11.73 14.50
CA ASP A 57 7.27 -12.34 13.17
C ASP A 57 8.51 -11.91 12.39
N THR A 58 9.05 -12.83 11.60
CA THR A 58 10.15 -12.50 10.69
C THR A 58 9.56 -12.02 9.38
N VAL A 59 10.04 -10.88 8.93
CA VAL A 59 9.52 -10.23 7.72
C VAL A 59 10.64 -9.77 6.82
N THR A 60 10.29 -9.52 5.57
CA THR A 60 11.23 -8.96 4.59
C THR A 60 10.54 -7.81 3.87
N TRP A 61 11.34 -6.92 3.32
CA TRP A 61 10.85 -5.86 2.45
C TRP A 61 11.98 -5.39 1.56
N HIS A 62 11.59 -4.72 0.47
CA HIS A 62 12.56 -4.19 -0.47
C HIS A 62 12.81 -2.72 -0.16
N ASN A 63 14.06 -2.37 0.06
CA ASN A 63 14.45 -0.98 0.25
C ASN A 63 14.71 -0.37 -1.12
N SER A 64 13.77 0.41 -1.61
CA SER A 64 13.88 0.98 -2.95
C SER A 64 15.00 2.01 -3.07
N ARG A 65 15.39 2.59 -1.96
CA ARG A 65 16.45 3.59 -1.99
C ARG A 65 17.80 2.96 -2.32
N THR A 66 18.06 1.78 -1.78
CA THR A 66 19.34 1.10 -2.00
C THR A 66 19.22 -0.11 -2.92
N GLY A 67 18.01 -0.50 -3.28
CA GLY A 67 17.78 -1.69 -4.09
C GLY A 67 18.03 -2.98 -3.34
N THR A 68 18.06 -2.95 -2.03
CA THR A 68 18.43 -4.09 -1.20
C THR A 68 17.23 -4.75 -0.57
N GLN A 69 17.23 -6.07 -0.51
CA GLN A 69 16.25 -6.81 0.24
C GLN A 69 16.62 -6.77 1.72
N MET A 70 15.68 -6.31 2.53
CA MET A 70 15.89 -6.19 3.96
C MET A 70 15.10 -7.27 4.70
N SER A 71 15.56 -7.65 5.88
CA SER A 71 14.82 -8.60 6.71
C SER A 71 15.03 -8.28 8.19
N GLY A 72 14.10 -8.74 9.00
CA GLY A 72 14.18 -8.53 10.43
C GLY A 72 12.97 -9.11 11.13
N SER A 73 12.84 -8.84 12.42
CA SER A 73 11.69 -9.29 13.18
C SER A 73 10.89 -8.09 13.67
N ILE A 74 9.58 -8.27 13.77
CA ILE A 74 8.70 -7.19 14.19
C ILE A 74 8.91 -6.91 15.66
N ALA A 75 9.29 -5.67 15.97
CA ALA A 75 9.51 -5.22 17.33
C ALA A 75 8.27 -4.55 17.91
N LYS A 76 7.53 -3.81 17.07
CA LYS A 76 6.35 -3.11 17.52
C LYS A 76 5.44 -2.80 16.33
N ILE A 77 4.15 -2.94 16.54
CA ILE A 77 3.17 -2.58 15.52
C ILE A 77 2.54 -1.24 15.93
N ASN A 78 2.76 -0.21 15.11
CA ASN A 78 2.24 1.12 15.35
C ASN A 78 0.98 1.34 14.54
N GLN A 79 0.35 2.48 14.72
CA GLN A 79 -0.89 2.77 14.02
C GLN A 79 -0.70 2.80 12.50
N LYS A 80 0.37 3.41 12.02
CA LYS A 80 0.60 3.57 10.58
C LYS A 80 1.83 2.86 10.05
N SER A 81 2.61 2.25 10.91
CA SER A 81 3.85 1.61 10.50
C SER A 81 4.18 0.47 11.43
N ILE A 82 5.22 -0.27 11.07
CA ILE A 82 5.71 -1.38 11.89
C ILE A 82 7.20 -1.14 12.12
N ASP A 83 7.62 -1.23 13.36
CA ASP A 83 9.03 -1.16 13.71
C ASP A 83 9.61 -2.55 13.57
N VAL A 84 10.65 -2.67 12.74
CA VAL A 84 11.29 -3.95 12.47
C VAL A 84 12.72 -3.89 12.98
N ARG A 85 13.09 -4.87 13.79
CA ARG A 85 14.46 -4.96 14.32
C ARG A 85 15.31 -5.69 13.31
N THR A 86 16.39 -5.06 12.90
CA THR A 86 17.36 -5.65 11.98
C THR A 86 18.73 -5.67 12.63
N ALA A 87 19.70 -6.26 11.96
CA ALA A 87 21.08 -6.26 12.42
C ALA A 87 21.64 -4.83 12.53
N GLN A 88 21.03 -3.88 11.83
CA GLN A 88 21.50 -2.50 11.78
C GLN A 88 20.64 -1.57 12.60
N GLY A 89 19.77 -2.08 13.44
CA GLY A 89 18.90 -1.27 14.27
C GLY A 89 17.45 -1.43 13.92
N ILE A 90 16.64 -0.49 14.39
CA ILE A 90 15.19 -0.55 14.18
C ILE A 90 14.81 0.33 12.99
N TRP A 91 14.02 -0.26 12.09
CA TRP A 91 13.52 0.44 10.93
C TRP A 91 12.02 0.58 11.05
N ARG A 92 11.52 1.75 10.68
CA ARG A 92 10.08 1.98 10.65
C ARG A 92 9.60 1.79 9.21
N VAL A 93 8.78 0.77 8.99
CA VAL A 93 8.39 0.36 7.66
C VAL A 93 6.87 0.34 7.54
N GLY A 94 6.35 0.77 6.41
CA GLY A 94 4.91 0.67 6.16
C GLY A 94 4.50 -0.79 6.10
N ALA A 95 3.39 -1.11 6.77
CA ALA A 95 2.96 -2.50 6.87
C ALA A 95 2.71 -3.14 5.51
N SER A 96 2.23 -2.37 4.55
CA SER A 96 1.93 -2.91 3.23
C SER A 96 3.17 -3.29 2.42
N LEU A 97 4.35 -2.85 2.85
CA LEU A 97 5.60 -3.19 2.19
C LEU A 97 6.21 -4.48 2.69
N LEU A 98 5.74 -4.96 3.84
CA LEU A 98 6.33 -6.14 4.48
C LEU A 98 5.73 -7.43 3.93
N LYS A 99 6.58 -8.45 3.88
CA LYS A 99 6.16 -9.81 3.56
C LYS A 99 6.71 -10.75 4.60
N ARG A 100 6.00 -11.83 4.85
CA ARG A 100 6.54 -12.83 5.75
C ARG A 100 7.74 -13.49 5.13
N ALA A 101 8.71 -13.71 5.95
CA ALA A 101 9.91 -14.39 5.50
C ALA A 101 9.65 -15.89 5.33
#